data_51b9ea99065bbbe876588bf7da618742
#
_entry.id   51b9ea99065bbbe876588bf7da618742
#
_cell.length_a   1.000
_cell.length_b   1.000
_cell.length_c   1.000
_cell.angle_alpha   90.00
_cell.angle_beta   90.00
_cell.angle_gamma   90.00
#
_symmetry.space_group_name_H-M   'P 1'
#
loop_
_entity.id
_entity.type
_entity.pdbx_description
1 polymer ?
#
loop_
_entity_poly.entity_id
_entity_poly.type
_entity_poly.pdbx_seq_one_letter_code
_entity_poly.pdbx_strand_id
1 'polypeptide(L)'
;MQGITIRPTTEADWEAVRALRLEMIQDTPMAYAEHLADAEQHDETEWRARGRRGQDVGGTSLVAIDADGSWVGAMGAFVPDTATGPLLVGVYVAPSHRGRAAGVTDALLDVIEAWASGHGTTLRLHVHERNLRAQAFYARRGYEPTGATEPYVLAPDERELEMIRRLDGVSA
;
A
#
# COMPACT_ATOMS: atom_id res chain seq x y z
N MET A 1 -17.30 -8.10 7.49
CA MET A 1 -15.94 -8.55 7.09
C MET A 1 -15.73 -10.00 7.52
N GLN A 2 -16.70 -10.87 7.17
CA GLN A 2 -16.59 -12.32 7.46
C GLN A 2 -15.63 -12.94 6.44
N GLY A 3 -14.61 -13.64 6.94
CA GLY A 3 -13.73 -14.46 6.12
C GLY A 3 -12.43 -13.82 5.59
N ILE A 4 -12.14 -12.54 5.89
CA ILE A 4 -10.87 -11.91 5.47
C ILE A 4 -9.81 -12.11 6.55
N THR A 5 -8.67 -12.67 6.16
CA THR A 5 -7.45 -12.75 6.99
C THR A 5 -6.43 -11.73 6.51
N ILE A 6 -5.86 -10.94 7.42
CA ILE A 6 -4.76 -10.01 7.12
C ILE A 6 -3.50 -10.51 7.82
N ARG A 7 -2.40 -10.63 7.08
CA ARG A 7 -1.10 -11.00 7.62
C ARG A 7 0.05 -10.35 6.85
N PRO A 8 1.25 -10.26 7.45
CA PRO A 8 2.45 -9.93 6.70
C PRO A 8 2.76 -10.98 5.62
N THR A 9 3.36 -10.51 4.53
CA THR A 9 3.91 -11.38 3.49
C THR A 9 5.24 -12.00 3.95
N THR A 10 5.61 -13.11 3.33
CA THR A 10 6.87 -13.80 3.54
C THR A 10 7.56 -14.08 2.21
N GLU A 11 8.83 -14.44 2.25
CA GLU A 11 9.58 -14.85 1.05
C GLU A 11 8.92 -16.03 0.31
N ALA A 12 8.28 -16.95 1.05
CA ALA A 12 7.59 -18.11 0.48
C ALA A 12 6.33 -17.73 -0.32
N ASP A 13 5.79 -16.53 -0.11
CA ASP A 13 4.59 -16.04 -0.81
C ASP A 13 4.88 -15.45 -2.22
N TRP A 14 6.10 -15.59 -2.74
CA TRP A 14 6.56 -14.86 -3.91
C TRP A 14 5.67 -15.03 -5.15
N GLU A 15 5.10 -16.22 -5.40
CA GLU A 15 4.19 -16.46 -6.54
C GLU A 15 2.89 -15.66 -6.39
N ALA A 16 2.30 -15.65 -5.19
CA ALA A 16 1.10 -14.88 -4.91
C ALA A 16 1.37 -13.36 -4.91
N VAL A 17 2.52 -12.94 -4.41
CA VAL A 17 3.00 -11.54 -4.50
C VAL A 17 3.11 -11.10 -5.96
N ARG A 18 3.70 -11.95 -6.81
CA ARG A 18 3.80 -11.70 -8.25
C ARG A 18 2.42 -11.57 -8.89
N ALA A 19 1.56 -12.55 -8.68
CA ALA A 19 0.23 -12.58 -9.28
C ALA A 19 -0.57 -11.34 -8.90
N LEU A 20 -0.61 -11.00 -7.61
CA LEU A 20 -1.34 -9.83 -7.12
C LEU A 20 -0.73 -8.52 -7.66
N ARG A 21 0.61 -8.41 -7.73
CA ARG A 21 1.27 -7.20 -8.27
C ARG A 21 0.92 -6.94 -9.72
N LEU A 22 0.90 -7.97 -10.56
CA LEU A 22 0.51 -7.85 -11.97
C LEU A 22 -0.95 -7.41 -12.10
N GLU A 23 -1.85 -7.98 -11.28
CA GLU A 23 -3.26 -7.57 -11.23
C GLU A 23 -3.40 -6.09 -10.80
N MET A 24 -2.67 -5.66 -9.77
CA MET A 24 -2.65 -4.26 -9.29
C MET A 24 -2.33 -3.28 -10.40
N ILE A 25 -1.27 -3.55 -11.16
CA ILE A 25 -0.79 -2.67 -12.25
C ILE A 25 -1.80 -2.66 -13.40
N GLN A 26 -2.40 -3.81 -13.74
CA GLN A 26 -3.43 -3.90 -14.78
C GLN A 26 -4.70 -3.12 -14.40
N ASP A 27 -5.14 -3.24 -13.16
CA ASP A 27 -6.35 -2.56 -12.68
C ASP A 27 -6.20 -1.04 -12.56
N THR A 28 -5.04 -0.57 -12.06
CA THR A 28 -4.84 0.86 -11.81
C THR A 28 -3.39 1.26 -12.16
N PRO A 29 -3.05 1.37 -13.46
CA PRO A 29 -1.66 1.57 -13.92
C PRO A 29 -0.97 2.81 -13.34
N MET A 30 -1.73 3.86 -13.02
CA MET A 30 -1.21 5.11 -12.48
C MET A 30 -0.83 5.07 -10.98
N ALA A 31 -1.04 3.96 -10.29
CA ALA A 31 -0.93 3.93 -8.82
C ALA A 31 0.39 3.36 -8.28
N TYR A 32 1.25 2.76 -9.14
CA TYR A 32 2.33 1.92 -8.62
C TYR A 32 3.72 2.24 -9.12
N ALA A 33 3.89 3.28 -9.92
CA ALA A 33 5.18 3.73 -10.44
C ALA A 33 6.01 2.61 -11.14
N GLU A 34 5.34 1.66 -11.78
CA GLU A 34 5.93 0.50 -12.44
C GLU A 34 5.07 0.10 -13.64
N HIS A 35 5.68 -0.10 -14.81
CA HIS A 35 4.96 -0.63 -15.98
C HIS A 35 4.77 -2.14 -15.88
N LEU A 36 3.64 -2.63 -16.42
CA LEU A 36 3.34 -4.06 -16.44
C LEU A 36 4.45 -4.87 -17.13
N ALA A 37 4.95 -4.38 -18.28
CA ALA A 37 6.00 -5.04 -19.03
C ALA A 37 7.32 -5.18 -18.24
N ASP A 38 7.63 -4.22 -17.37
CA ASP A 38 8.82 -4.30 -16.51
C ASP A 38 8.59 -5.28 -15.36
N ALA A 39 7.41 -5.24 -14.75
CA ALA A 39 7.05 -6.18 -13.68
C ALA A 39 7.05 -7.65 -14.15
N GLU A 40 6.60 -7.91 -15.38
CA GLU A 40 6.59 -9.26 -15.96
C GLU A 40 8.00 -9.85 -16.17
N GLN A 41 9.03 -8.99 -16.32
CA GLN A 41 10.41 -9.39 -16.54
C GLN A 41 11.20 -9.69 -15.27
N HIS A 42 10.66 -9.35 -14.09
CA HIS A 42 11.33 -9.67 -12.83
C HIS A 42 11.46 -11.19 -12.65
N ASP A 43 12.62 -11.61 -12.17
CA ASP A 43 12.91 -13.00 -11.85
C ASP A 43 12.37 -13.41 -10.46
N GLU A 44 12.49 -14.68 -10.14
CA GLU A 44 12.08 -15.24 -8.85
C GLU A 44 12.79 -14.55 -7.67
N THR A 45 14.06 -14.18 -7.84
CA THR A 45 14.86 -13.53 -6.79
C THR A 45 14.24 -12.19 -6.38
N GLU A 46 13.84 -11.38 -7.36
CA GLU A 46 13.16 -10.11 -7.11
C GLU A 46 11.79 -10.34 -6.43
N TRP A 47 11.00 -11.31 -6.88
CA TRP A 47 9.69 -11.60 -6.28
C TRP A 47 9.81 -12.12 -4.85
N ARG A 48 10.82 -12.96 -4.56
CA ARG A 48 11.13 -13.39 -3.19
C ARG A 48 11.53 -12.21 -2.30
N ALA A 49 12.35 -11.30 -2.80
CA ALA A 49 12.73 -10.08 -2.09
C ALA A 49 11.50 -9.21 -1.76
N ARG A 50 10.56 -9.08 -2.70
CA ARG A 50 9.29 -8.36 -2.47
C ARG A 50 8.42 -9.05 -1.41
N GLY A 51 8.33 -10.37 -1.46
CA GLY A 51 7.60 -11.16 -0.44
C GLY A 51 8.17 -10.95 0.96
N ARG A 52 9.50 -10.94 1.09
CA ARG A 52 10.20 -10.76 2.38
C ARG A 52 9.95 -9.42 3.04
N ARG A 53 9.52 -8.38 2.32
CA ARG A 53 9.24 -7.03 2.88
C ARG A 53 8.26 -7.04 4.04
N GLY A 54 7.36 -8.02 4.14
CA GLY A 54 6.48 -8.19 5.29
C GLY A 54 7.19 -8.51 6.61
N GLN A 55 8.48 -8.88 6.54
CA GLN A 55 9.32 -9.26 7.67
C GLN A 55 10.50 -8.30 7.91
N ASP A 56 10.56 -7.19 7.17
CA ASP A 56 11.62 -6.18 7.30
C ASP A 56 11.49 -5.42 8.61
N VAL A 57 12.63 -5.07 9.23
CA VAL A 57 12.66 -4.31 10.50
C VAL A 57 12.14 -2.88 10.32
N GLY A 58 12.46 -2.23 9.21
CA GLY A 58 12.05 -0.86 8.88
C GLY A 58 10.89 -0.77 7.91
N GLY A 59 10.15 -1.85 7.70
CA GLY A 59 9.05 -1.91 6.76
C GLY A 59 8.03 -2.99 7.11
N THR A 60 6.93 -2.97 6.39
CA THR A 60 5.92 -4.03 6.43
C THR A 60 5.23 -4.14 5.08
N SER A 61 4.81 -5.33 4.73
CA SER A 61 3.95 -5.60 3.57
C SER A 61 2.87 -6.58 3.99
N LEU A 62 1.63 -6.16 3.88
CA LEU A 62 0.45 -6.93 4.29
C LEU A 62 -0.31 -7.45 3.09
N VAL A 63 -0.94 -8.59 3.26
CA VAL A 63 -1.90 -9.17 2.33
C VAL A 63 -3.24 -9.40 3.03
N ALA A 64 -4.34 -9.14 2.32
CA ALA A 64 -5.69 -9.54 2.69
C ALA A 64 -6.07 -10.77 1.85
N ILE A 65 -6.47 -11.83 2.54
CA ILE A 65 -6.79 -13.15 1.97
C ILE A 65 -8.26 -13.46 2.28
N ASP A 66 -9.02 -13.81 1.26
CA ASP A 66 -10.42 -14.20 1.40
C ASP A 66 -10.56 -15.64 1.92
N ALA A 67 -11.77 -16.04 2.29
CA ALA A 67 -12.10 -17.35 2.84
C ALA A 67 -11.74 -18.54 1.92
N ASP A 68 -11.71 -18.31 0.61
CA ASP A 68 -11.30 -19.31 -0.39
C ASP A 68 -9.78 -19.37 -0.62
N GLY A 69 -9.01 -18.55 0.09
CA GLY A 69 -7.55 -18.46 -0.05
C GLY A 69 -7.06 -17.47 -1.09
N SER A 70 -7.96 -16.78 -1.79
CA SER A 70 -7.59 -15.77 -2.79
C SER A 70 -7.01 -14.50 -2.14
N TRP A 71 -5.95 -13.97 -2.71
CA TRP A 71 -5.39 -12.70 -2.30
C TRP A 71 -6.19 -11.56 -2.91
N VAL A 72 -6.86 -10.77 -2.08
CA VAL A 72 -7.82 -9.75 -2.50
C VAL A 72 -7.40 -8.32 -2.17
N GLY A 73 -6.25 -8.16 -1.55
CA GLY A 73 -5.71 -6.84 -1.27
C GLY A 73 -4.28 -6.89 -0.74
N ALA A 74 -3.59 -5.77 -0.89
CA ALA A 74 -2.26 -5.56 -0.33
C ALA A 74 -2.10 -4.12 0.15
N MET A 75 -1.19 -3.93 1.10
CA MET A 75 -0.81 -2.63 1.61
C MET A 75 0.55 -2.73 2.29
N GLY A 76 1.46 -1.79 2.02
CA GLY A 76 2.77 -1.77 2.63
C GLY A 76 3.13 -0.41 3.18
N ALA A 77 4.14 -0.38 4.04
CA ALA A 77 4.76 0.84 4.52
C ALA A 77 6.24 0.58 4.84
N PHE A 78 7.06 1.62 4.77
CA PHE A 78 8.45 1.56 5.18
C PHE A 78 8.93 2.92 5.65
N VAL A 79 10.04 2.96 6.36
CA VAL A 79 10.69 4.21 6.80
C VAL A 79 11.85 4.49 5.85
N PRO A 80 11.69 5.44 4.88
CA PRO A 80 12.76 5.77 3.94
C PRO A 80 13.97 6.42 4.65
N ASP A 81 13.68 7.26 5.64
CA ASP A 81 14.64 7.88 6.56
C ASP A 81 13.94 8.32 7.84
N THR A 82 14.72 8.54 8.91
CA THR A 82 14.17 8.89 10.23
C THR A 82 13.54 10.28 10.29
N ALA A 83 13.91 11.19 9.39
CA ALA A 83 13.39 12.56 9.35
C ALA A 83 12.02 12.60 8.67
N THR A 84 11.82 11.77 7.63
CA THR A 84 10.58 11.68 6.87
C THR A 84 9.52 10.86 7.59
N GLY A 85 9.93 9.83 8.33
CA GLY A 85 9.05 8.89 8.99
C GLY A 85 8.40 7.89 8.03
N PRO A 86 7.37 7.14 8.48
CA PRO A 86 6.70 6.11 7.70
C PRO A 86 6.03 6.62 6.43
N LEU A 87 6.22 5.88 5.33
CA LEU A 87 5.60 6.09 4.03
C LEU A 87 4.72 4.90 3.64
N LEU A 88 3.44 5.15 3.40
CA LEU A 88 2.48 4.17 2.90
C LEU A 88 2.67 3.93 1.40
N VAL A 89 2.68 2.68 0.99
CA VAL A 89 2.89 2.28 -0.42
C VAL A 89 2.07 1.05 -0.79
N GLY A 90 1.91 0.80 -2.10
CA GLY A 90 1.39 -0.44 -2.64
C GLY A 90 -0.03 -0.77 -2.21
N VAL A 91 -0.89 0.23 -2.11
CA VAL A 91 -2.27 0.08 -1.65
C VAL A 91 -3.15 -0.47 -2.77
N TYR A 92 -3.72 -1.64 -2.56
CA TYR A 92 -4.62 -2.29 -3.50
C TYR A 92 -5.70 -3.09 -2.79
N VAL A 93 -6.90 -3.10 -3.36
CA VAL A 93 -7.96 -4.05 -3.05
C VAL A 93 -8.69 -4.40 -4.36
N ALA A 94 -8.88 -5.69 -4.60
CA ALA A 94 -9.57 -6.21 -5.78
C ALA A 94 -10.97 -5.59 -5.93
N PRO A 95 -11.45 -5.32 -7.16
CA PRO A 95 -12.73 -4.63 -7.39
C PRO A 95 -13.92 -5.23 -6.65
N SER A 96 -13.99 -6.56 -6.56
CA SER A 96 -15.05 -7.30 -5.85
C SER A 96 -15.06 -7.08 -4.32
N HIS A 97 -13.96 -6.60 -3.75
CA HIS A 97 -13.77 -6.40 -2.31
C HIS A 97 -13.62 -4.93 -1.91
N ARG A 98 -13.92 -4.01 -2.84
CA ARG A 98 -13.86 -2.56 -2.60
C ARG A 98 -15.12 -2.03 -1.93
N GLY A 99 -14.97 -0.85 -1.33
CA GLY A 99 -16.07 -0.09 -0.73
C GLY A 99 -16.21 -0.27 0.77
N ARG A 100 -16.98 0.66 1.37
CA ARG A 100 -17.13 0.75 2.83
C ARG A 100 -17.75 -0.50 3.45
N ALA A 101 -18.68 -1.14 2.74
CA ALA A 101 -19.37 -2.34 3.24
C ALA A 101 -18.42 -3.54 3.35
N ALA A 102 -17.48 -3.67 2.42
CA ALA A 102 -16.46 -4.73 2.44
C ALA A 102 -15.40 -4.47 3.54
N GLY A 103 -15.01 -3.21 3.76
CA GLY A 103 -14.13 -2.80 4.84
C GLY A 103 -12.66 -3.26 4.73
N VAL A 104 -12.28 -3.93 3.64
CA VAL A 104 -10.94 -4.53 3.49
C VAL A 104 -9.84 -3.47 3.47
N THR A 105 -10.04 -2.38 2.74
CA THR A 105 -9.07 -1.28 2.68
C THR A 105 -8.89 -0.61 4.04
N ASP A 106 -9.99 -0.40 4.77
CA ASP A 106 -9.96 0.18 6.11
C ASP A 106 -9.20 -0.73 7.08
N ALA A 107 -9.45 -2.03 7.04
CA ALA A 107 -8.79 -3.00 7.92
C ALA A 107 -7.28 -3.13 7.64
N LEU A 108 -6.87 -3.14 6.38
CA LEU A 108 -5.45 -3.10 6.01
C LEU A 108 -4.79 -1.82 6.55
N LEU A 109 -5.45 -0.67 6.36
CA LEU A 109 -4.90 0.61 6.80
C LEU A 109 -4.81 0.70 8.33
N ASP A 110 -5.76 0.15 9.08
CA ASP A 110 -5.70 0.09 10.54
C ASP A 110 -4.43 -0.64 11.03
N VAL A 111 -4.06 -1.76 10.39
CA VAL A 111 -2.84 -2.50 10.73
C VAL A 111 -1.58 -1.70 10.36
N ILE A 112 -1.57 -1.04 9.21
CA ILE A 112 -0.44 -0.17 8.81
C ILE A 112 -0.30 1.02 9.76
N GLU A 113 -1.39 1.69 10.12
CA GLU A 113 -1.36 2.84 11.04
C GLU A 113 -0.86 2.43 12.43
N ALA A 114 -1.26 1.26 12.92
CA ALA A 114 -0.74 0.70 14.17
C ALA A 114 0.78 0.41 14.08
N TRP A 115 1.25 -0.17 12.98
CA TRP A 115 2.69 -0.37 12.75
C TRP A 115 3.43 0.98 12.67
N ALA A 116 2.90 1.93 11.90
CA ALA A 116 3.51 3.24 11.68
C ALA A 116 3.64 4.04 12.98
N SER A 117 2.70 3.92 13.92
CA SER A 117 2.75 4.62 15.21
C SER A 117 3.94 4.19 16.09
N GLY A 118 4.48 3.00 15.85
CA GLY A 118 5.73 2.53 16.48
C GLY A 118 7.00 3.06 15.79
N HIS A 119 6.88 3.74 14.63
CA HIS A 119 8.01 4.19 13.81
C HIS A 119 8.02 5.70 13.58
N GLY A 120 6.98 6.42 13.98
CA GLY A 120 6.89 7.87 13.83
C GLY A 120 5.54 8.41 14.29
N THR A 121 5.40 9.73 14.28
CA THR A 121 4.19 10.44 14.70
C THR A 121 3.23 10.75 13.55
N THR A 122 3.61 10.41 12.34
CA THR A 122 2.84 10.67 11.12
C THR A 122 2.98 9.51 10.15
N LEU A 123 1.95 9.28 9.34
CA LEU A 123 2.01 8.41 8.17
C LEU A 123 1.77 9.26 6.92
N ARG A 124 2.69 9.16 5.96
CA ARG A 124 2.71 9.92 4.72
C ARG A 124 2.38 9.01 3.56
N LEU A 125 1.82 9.54 2.49
CA LEU A 125 1.60 8.85 1.24
C LEU A 125 1.71 9.80 0.05
N HIS A 126 1.95 9.22 -1.13
CA HIS A 126 1.81 9.92 -2.41
C HIS A 126 0.66 9.28 -3.20
N VAL A 127 -0.17 10.11 -3.81
CA VAL A 127 -1.32 9.67 -4.59
C VAL A 127 -1.37 10.43 -5.91
N HIS A 128 -1.57 9.71 -7.01
CA HIS A 128 -1.66 10.31 -8.32
C HIS A 128 -2.83 11.31 -8.40
N GLU A 129 -2.61 12.49 -9.00
CA GLU A 129 -3.60 13.59 -9.07
C GLU A 129 -4.94 13.19 -9.70
N ARG A 130 -4.95 12.21 -10.62
CA ARG A 130 -6.17 11.68 -11.24
C ARG A 130 -6.80 10.51 -10.50
N ASN A 131 -6.17 9.99 -9.45
CA ASN A 131 -6.75 8.90 -8.64
C ASN A 131 -7.71 9.45 -7.57
N LEU A 132 -8.82 10.05 -8.02
CA LEU A 132 -9.81 10.71 -7.15
C LEU A 132 -10.42 9.74 -6.12
N ARG A 133 -10.54 8.46 -6.47
CA ARG A 133 -11.05 7.43 -5.55
C ARG A 133 -10.13 7.25 -4.35
N ALA A 134 -8.83 7.13 -4.58
CA ALA A 134 -7.85 6.99 -3.51
C ALA A 134 -7.78 8.28 -2.67
N GLN A 135 -7.77 9.45 -3.29
CA GLN A 135 -7.79 10.74 -2.57
C GLN A 135 -9.00 10.84 -1.64
N ALA A 136 -10.21 10.50 -2.12
CA ALA A 136 -11.42 10.51 -1.32
C ALA A 136 -11.37 9.50 -0.16
N PHE A 137 -10.78 8.32 -0.39
CA PHE A 137 -10.57 7.33 0.66
C PHE A 137 -9.66 7.88 1.76
N TYR A 138 -8.49 8.43 1.40
CA TYR A 138 -7.54 8.97 2.37
C TYR A 138 -8.10 10.18 3.11
N ALA A 139 -8.78 11.11 2.43
CA ALA A 139 -9.45 12.24 3.09
C ALA A 139 -10.47 11.78 4.14
N ARG A 140 -11.27 10.75 3.82
CA ARG A 140 -12.21 10.15 4.78
C ARG A 140 -11.50 9.53 5.99
N ARG A 141 -10.28 9.03 5.81
CA ARG A 141 -9.44 8.46 6.86
C ARG A 141 -8.66 9.53 7.66
N GLY A 142 -8.87 10.82 7.36
CA GLY A 142 -8.22 11.92 8.07
C GLY A 142 -6.81 12.26 7.57
N TYR A 143 -6.48 11.85 6.35
CA TYR A 143 -5.28 12.34 5.67
C TYR A 143 -5.57 13.69 5.03
N GLU A 144 -4.64 14.62 5.18
CA GLU A 144 -4.73 15.98 4.64
C GLU A 144 -3.64 16.22 3.61
N PRO A 145 -3.94 16.90 2.48
CA PRO A 145 -2.90 17.32 1.54
C PRO A 145 -1.92 18.27 2.22
N THR A 146 -0.63 18.06 2.01
CA THR A 146 0.43 18.97 2.51
C THR A 146 0.64 20.17 1.58
N GLY A 147 0.17 20.10 0.34
CA GLY A 147 0.46 21.04 -0.72
C GLY A 147 1.73 20.70 -1.51
N ALA A 148 2.55 19.77 -1.04
CA ALA A 148 3.68 19.27 -1.80
C ALA A 148 3.22 18.34 -2.92
N THR A 149 3.89 18.43 -4.05
CA THR A 149 3.67 17.57 -5.22
C THR A 149 4.99 17.19 -5.85
N GLU A 150 5.03 16.00 -6.45
CA GLU A 150 6.18 15.52 -7.21
C GLU A 150 5.75 15.12 -8.64
N PRO A 151 6.65 15.20 -9.65
CA PRO A 151 6.37 14.62 -10.95
C PRO A 151 6.15 13.11 -10.81
N TYR A 152 5.09 12.59 -11.47
CA TYR A 152 4.89 11.15 -11.51
C TYR A 152 5.98 10.48 -12.37
N VAL A 153 6.64 9.47 -11.84
CA VAL A 153 7.85 8.89 -12.45
C VAL A 153 7.62 8.31 -13.86
N LEU A 154 6.42 7.78 -14.14
CA LEU A 154 6.08 7.20 -15.44
C LEU A 154 5.49 8.21 -16.42
N ALA A 155 5.08 9.40 -15.96
CA ALA A 155 4.53 10.48 -16.75
C ALA A 155 4.86 11.83 -16.08
N PRO A 156 6.06 12.41 -16.33
CA PRO A 156 6.54 13.59 -15.59
C PRO A 156 5.67 14.85 -15.72
N ASP A 157 4.78 14.89 -16.70
CA ASP A 157 3.77 15.97 -16.86
C ASP A 157 2.58 15.82 -15.90
N GLU A 158 2.42 14.63 -15.28
CA GLU A 158 1.41 14.35 -14.27
C GLU A 158 2.04 14.43 -12.86
N ARG A 159 1.21 14.60 -11.84
CA ARG A 159 1.70 14.85 -10.46
C ARG A 159 1.23 13.77 -9.49
N GLU A 160 2.07 13.50 -8.53
CA GLU A 160 1.69 12.85 -7.28
C GLU A 160 1.51 13.91 -6.20
N LEU A 161 0.41 13.80 -5.45
CA LEU A 161 0.07 14.69 -4.35
C LEU A 161 0.49 14.03 -3.04
N GLU A 162 1.18 14.78 -2.20
CA GLU A 162 1.50 14.29 -0.86
C GLU A 162 0.32 14.51 0.09
N MET A 163 -0.04 13.46 0.82
CA MET A 163 -0.99 13.53 1.93
C MET A 163 -0.36 12.96 3.21
N ILE A 164 -0.77 13.48 4.35
CA ILE A 164 -0.25 13.12 5.66
C ILE A 164 -1.36 12.97 6.68
N ARG A 165 -1.21 12.01 7.60
CA ARG A 165 -2.03 11.89 8.79
C ARG A 165 -1.16 11.86 10.03
N ARG A 166 -1.54 12.62 11.07
CA ARG A 166 -0.98 12.43 12.40
C ARG A 166 -1.47 11.13 13.00
N LEU A 167 -0.56 10.37 13.54
CA LEU A 167 -0.88 9.15 14.27
C LEU A 167 -0.97 9.53 15.76
N ASP A 168 -2.10 9.21 16.37
CA ASP A 168 -2.23 9.33 17.81
C ASP A 168 -1.24 8.35 18.42
N GLY A 169 -0.26 8.88 19.17
CA GLY A 169 0.71 8.03 19.85
C GLY A 169 -0.04 7.07 20.76
N VAL A 170 0.33 5.80 20.73
CA VAL A 170 -0.09 4.88 21.78
C VAL A 170 0.42 5.47 23.08
N SER A 171 -0.51 6.05 23.87
CA SER A 171 -0.19 6.45 25.25
C SER A 171 0.30 5.20 25.98
N ALA A 172 1.57 5.23 26.37
CA ALA A 172 2.21 4.19 27.15
C ALA A 172 1.56 4.08 28.52
#